data_79c2abb107dcec92a211c7b9fab2a9c1
#
_entry.id   79c2abb107dcec92a211c7b9fab2a9c1
#
_cell.length_a   1.000
_cell.length_b   1.000
_cell.length_c   1.000
_cell.angle_alpha   90.00
_cell.angle_beta   90.00
_cell.angle_gamma   90.00
#
_symmetry.space_group_name_H-M   'P 1'
#
loop_
_entity.id
_entity.type
_entity.pdbx_description
1 polymer ?
#
loop_
_entity_poly.entity_id
_entity_poly.type
_entity_poly.pdbx_seq_one_letter_code
_entity_poly.pdbx_strand_id
1 'polypeptide(L)'
;FAQTQRSKLQHRRARINQQINKEMRMRAGAENLFRATTNHKVRETVALELSYVNSNLQLLKEELEELNSSVEIYQNESDAINVPMIPLGLKETKELDLTDALKDFIVHHYGDDGTLYDKEIREFMDLRQAMRTPSRSDAGIELLMEYYNQLYFLDNRFFPPNKPLGVFFHWYDSLTGVPSCQRALAFEKGSVLFNMGALYTQIGARQDRLSVEGVDTAIDAFQKAAGCFSYLKENFSNAPSLDMSTASLSMLVRLMVAQVQECIFEKFVLQNPRSDFFTQLQAAQEAARVQEVYTLVYRTMTQPPVKDYIPFSWSTMVHVKAEHFRALSHYYAACALCDYSTASEAEVKTQEKAFSQFHVTAPEGPSVGFVLQDPEERRKLGKAHLKKAIMKHEEAMRIHVLSKILRKMDILQEVLTLTHKQSLSKYSDIDHEEDFFETGEAPDIQLHFFFFLKGPLSVFSAKHKWRPPQKVHLEKGDDGFGFTLRGDAPVLVAGIVPGGCAAEAGVMENSYIVSVSGADCRWAKHAQVVQQLKDAGEDGVDIEVV
;
A
#
# COMPACT_ATOMS: atom_id res chain seq x y z
N PHE A 1 18.83 -24.75 -29.22
CA PHE A 1 17.86 -24.48 -28.12
C PHE A 1 16.98 -23.30 -28.55
N ALA A 2 15.67 -23.54 -28.76
CA ALA A 2 14.73 -22.47 -29.05
C ALA A 2 14.57 -21.59 -27.77
N GLN A 3 14.96 -20.32 -27.87
CA GLN A 3 14.73 -19.36 -26.79
C GLN A 3 13.21 -19.19 -26.59
N THR A 4 12.73 -19.48 -25.37
CA THR A 4 11.34 -19.22 -25.01
C THR A 4 11.03 -17.72 -25.10
N GLN A 5 9.79 -17.33 -25.36
CA GLN A 5 9.39 -15.91 -25.38
C GLN A 5 9.78 -15.20 -24.05
N ARG A 6 9.62 -15.92 -22.93
CA ARG A 6 10.02 -15.43 -21.59
C ARG A 6 11.53 -15.11 -21.51
N SER A 7 12.38 -15.99 -22.06
CA SER A 7 13.83 -15.76 -22.11
C SER A 7 14.19 -14.54 -22.97
N LYS A 8 13.50 -14.34 -24.11
CA LYS A 8 13.68 -13.16 -24.97
C LYS A 8 13.31 -11.85 -24.27
N LEU A 9 12.19 -11.84 -23.54
CA LEU A 9 11.76 -10.68 -22.75
C LEU A 9 12.76 -10.35 -21.65
N GLN A 10 13.27 -11.34 -20.92
CA GLN A 10 14.29 -11.13 -19.90
C GLN A 10 15.60 -10.59 -20.47
N HIS A 11 16.06 -11.08 -21.60
CA HIS A 11 17.24 -10.55 -22.28
C HIS A 11 17.03 -9.08 -22.71
N ARG A 12 15.84 -8.75 -23.23
CA ARG A 12 15.54 -7.37 -23.63
C ARG A 12 15.51 -6.43 -22.41
N ARG A 13 14.88 -6.85 -21.31
CA ARG A 13 14.87 -6.10 -20.04
C ARG A 13 16.28 -5.86 -19.50
N ALA A 14 17.10 -6.90 -19.43
CA ALA A 14 18.49 -6.80 -18.97
C ALA A 14 19.32 -5.84 -19.83
N ARG A 15 19.14 -5.89 -21.17
CA ARG A 15 19.85 -5.01 -22.11
C ARG A 15 19.45 -3.54 -21.92
N ILE A 16 18.16 -3.25 -21.81
CA ILE A 16 17.67 -1.89 -21.57
C ILE A 16 18.23 -1.35 -20.26
N ASN A 17 18.22 -2.17 -19.19
CA ASN A 17 18.76 -1.74 -17.91
C ASN A 17 20.28 -1.50 -17.92
N GLN A 18 21.04 -2.27 -18.69
CA GLN A 18 22.46 -1.96 -18.92
C GLN A 18 22.65 -0.59 -19.59
N GLN A 19 21.80 -0.25 -20.56
CA GLN A 19 21.80 1.07 -21.20
C GLN A 19 21.41 2.16 -20.20
N ILE A 20 20.39 1.96 -19.38
CA ILE A 20 20.01 2.90 -18.31
C ILE A 20 21.18 3.15 -17.38
N ASN A 21 21.85 2.10 -16.90
CA ASN A 21 23.02 2.25 -16.02
C ASN A 21 24.20 2.99 -16.68
N LYS A 22 24.39 2.81 -17.99
CA LYS A 22 25.38 3.58 -18.75
C LYS A 22 25.05 5.06 -18.78
N GLU A 23 23.80 5.40 -19.15
CA GLU A 23 23.33 6.78 -19.21
C GLU A 23 23.35 7.46 -17.82
N MET A 24 23.03 6.74 -16.75
CA MET A 24 23.13 7.25 -15.38
C MET A 24 24.56 7.63 -15.00
N ARG A 25 25.56 6.82 -15.40
CA ARG A 25 26.98 7.15 -15.17
C ARG A 25 27.40 8.37 -15.98
N MET A 26 26.96 8.49 -17.25
CA MET A 26 27.21 9.66 -18.08
C MET A 26 26.59 10.92 -17.47
N ARG A 27 25.34 10.83 -16.97
CA ARG A 27 24.67 11.93 -16.26
C ARG A 27 25.48 12.38 -15.04
N ALA A 28 25.88 11.44 -14.18
CA ALA A 28 26.65 11.75 -12.98
C ALA A 28 28.01 12.40 -13.33
N GLY A 29 28.70 11.91 -14.36
CA GLY A 29 29.92 12.53 -14.86
C GLY A 29 29.71 13.95 -15.40
N ALA A 30 28.67 14.15 -16.19
CA ALA A 30 28.30 15.46 -16.73
C ALA A 30 27.89 16.45 -15.64
N GLU A 31 27.09 16.02 -14.64
CA GLU A 31 26.72 16.84 -13.48
C GLU A 31 27.96 17.30 -12.69
N ASN A 32 28.91 16.39 -12.45
CA ASN A 32 30.16 16.73 -11.76
C ASN A 32 30.99 17.72 -12.56
N LEU A 33 31.11 17.55 -13.88
CA LEU A 33 31.81 18.47 -14.74
C LEU A 33 31.11 19.85 -14.79
N PHE A 34 29.78 19.86 -14.85
CA PHE A 34 28.98 21.10 -14.82
C PHE A 34 29.21 21.91 -13.54
N ARG A 35 29.34 21.22 -12.39
CA ARG A 35 29.64 21.87 -11.11
C ARG A 35 31.08 22.34 -10.99
N ALA A 36 32.02 21.59 -11.55
CA ALA A 36 33.45 21.87 -11.41
C ALA A 36 33.99 22.94 -12.37
N THR A 37 33.37 23.11 -13.56
CA THR A 37 33.88 24.02 -14.57
C THR A 37 33.33 25.45 -14.42
N THR A 38 34.22 26.44 -14.53
CA THR A 38 33.88 27.87 -14.61
C THR A 38 33.81 28.38 -16.05
N ASN A 39 34.27 27.57 -17.02
CA ASN A 39 34.28 27.96 -18.44
C ASN A 39 32.86 27.93 -19.03
N HIS A 40 32.36 29.06 -19.49
CA HIS A 40 30.99 29.23 -20.01
C HIS A 40 30.69 28.31 -21.20
N LYS A 41 31.59 28.17 -22.17
CA LYS A 41 31.40 27.29 -23.34
C LYS A 41 31.32 25.82 -22.94
N VAL A 42 32.14 25.38 -21.99
CA VAL A 42 32.11 24.03 -21.49
C VAL A 42 30.79 23.77 -20.73
N ARG A 43 30.32 24.73 -19.93
CA ARG A 43 29.02 24.62 -19.23
C ARG A 43 27.86 24.50 -20.19
N GLU A 44 27.84 25.26 -21.27
CA GLU A 44 26.80 25.16 -22.30
C GLU A 44 26.81 23.79 -22.98
N THR A 45 27.98 23.29 -23.37
CA THR A 45 28.11 21.96 -23.97
C THR A 45 27.65 20.87 -23.00
N VAL A 46 28.06 20.94 -21.73
CA VAL A 46 27.67 19.95 -20.71
C VAL A 46 26.16 20.05 -20.40
N ALA A 47 25.56 21.24 -20.46
CA ALA A 47 24.12 21.41 -20.29
C ALA A 47 23.33 20.73 -21.42
N LEU A 48 23.81 20.81 -22.66
CA LEU A 48 23.24 20.08 -23.80
C LEU A 48 23.38 18.57 -23.65
N GLU A 49 24.55 18.08 -23.24
CA GLU A 49 24.78 16.66 -22.94
C GLU A 49 23.87 16.16 -21.83
N LEU A 50 23.69 16.93 -20.74
CA LEU A 50 22.77 16.58 -19.66
C LEU A 50 21.31 16.50 -20.15
N SER A 51 20.90 17.44 -21.00
CA SER A 51 19.56 17.41 -21.61
C SER A 51 19.35 16.16 -22.46
N TYR A 52 20.34 15.81 -23.28
CA TYR A 52 20.31 14.63 -24.12
C TYR A 52 20.24 13.34 -23.28
N VAL A 53 21.14 13.19 -22.31
CA VAL A 53 21.21 12.02 -21.42
C VAL A 53 19.92 11.85 -20.62
N ASN A 54 19.34 12.95 -20.10
CA ASN A 54 18.07 12.88 -19.38
C ASN A 54 16.92 12.44 -20.28
N SER A 55 16.86 12.95 -21.52
CA SER A 55 15.85 12.54 -22.51
C SER A 55 16.00 11.07 -22.88
N ASN A 56 17.22 10.59 -23.06
CA ASN A 56 17.52 9.20 -23.39
C ASN A 56 17.17 8.26 -22.23
N LEU A 57 17.50 8.65 -21.00
CA LEU A 57 17.09 7.94 -19.78
C LEU A 57 15.59 7.79 -19.68
N GLN A 58 14.84 8.86 -19.99
CA GLN A 58 13.38 8.78 -19.97
C GLN A 58 12.84 7.81 -20.99
N LEU A 59 13.33 7.84 -22.23
CA LEU A 59 12.92 6.91 -23.30
C LEU A 59 13.23 5.44 -22.92
N LEU A 60 14.41 5.18 -22.37
CA LEU A 60 14.80 3.83 -21.93
C LEU A 60 13.94 3.35 -20.76
N LYS A 61 13.59 4.21 -19.82
CA LYS A 61 12.67 3.89 -18.72
C LYS A 61 11.26 3.59 -19.23
N GLU A 62 10.75 4.39 -20.15
CA GLU A 62 9.45 4.14 -20.80
C GLU A 62 9.45 2.80 -21.54
N GLU A 63 10.53 2.47 -22.28
CA GLU A 63 10.65 1.18 -22.95
C GLU A 63 10.69 0.00 -21.97
N LEU A 64 11.45 0.12 -20.87
CA LEU A 64 11.49 -0.89 -19.82
C LEU A 64 10.13 -1.08 -19.16
N GLU A 65 9.41 0.01 -18.94
CA GLU A 65 8.08 0.01 -18.37
C GLU A 65 7.05 -0.66 -19.29
N GLU A 66 7.08 -0.38 -20.58
CA GLU A 66 6.23 -1.06 -21.59
C GLU A 66 6.46 -2.59 -21.61
N LEU A 67 7.68 -3.04 -21.35
CA LEU A 67 8.01 -4.47 -21.24
C LEU A 67 7.55 -5.10 -19.92
N ASN A 68 7.45 -4.30 -18.86
CA ASN A 68 7.07 -4.75 -17.53
C ASN A 68 5.56 -4.71 -17.30
N SER A 69 4.88 -3.78 -17.96
CA SER A 69 3.44 -3.61 -17.83
C SER A 69 2.67 -4.46 -18.82
N SER A 70 2.09 -5.55 -18.35
CA SER A 70 0.88 -6.03 -19.01
C SER A 70 -0.25 -5.08 -18.61
N VAL A 71 -0.76 -4.29 -19.52
CA VAL A 71 -1.94 -3.41 -19.30
C VAL A 71 -3.13 -4.22 -18.76
N GLU A 72 -3.19 -5.51 -19.07
CA GLU A 72 -4.13 -6.50 -18.55
C GLU A 72 -4.16 -6.62 -17.02
N ILE A 73 -3.07 -6.27 -16.32
CA ILE A 73 -3.03 -6.30 -14.84
C ILE A 73 -3.89 -5.18 -14.25
N TYR A 74 -4.06 -4.09 -14.98
CA TYR A 74 -4.81 -2.91 -14.55
C TYR A 74 -6.24 -2.88 -15.08
N GLN A 75 -6.59 -3.74 -16.05
CA GLN A 75 -7.94 -3.85 -16.57
C GLN A 75 -8.70 -4.90 -15.74
N ASN A 76 -9.51 -4.43 -14.81
CA ASN A 76 -10.58 -5.25 -14.23
C ASN A 76 -11.76 -5.23 -15.20
N GLU A 77 -12.33 -6.40 -15.46
CA GLU A 77 -13.57 -6.56 -16.26
C GLU A 77 -14.83 -6.08 -15.49
N SER A 78 -14.65 -5.42 -14.35
CA SER A 78 -15.77 -4.91 -13.55
C SER A 78 -16.15 -3.50 -13.99
N ASP A 79 -17.44 -3.20 -14.01
CA ASP A 79 -18.02 -1.84 -14.19
C ASP A 79 -17.66 -0.88 -13.02
N ALA A 80 -16.59 -1.16 -12.31
CA ALA A 80 -16.16 -0.45 -11.13
C ALA A 80 -15.54 0.91 -11.47
N ILE A 81 -16.11 1.97 -10.92
CA ILE A 81 -15.68 3.36 -11.10
C ILE A 81 -14.70 3.77 -9.98
N ASN A 82 -13.75 2.90 -9.65
CA ASN A 82 -12.71 3.18 -8.64
C ASN A 82 -11.35 3.36 -9.30
N VAL A 83 -10.54 4.27 -8.74
CA VAL A 83 -9.18 4.49 -9.23
C VAL A 83 -8.37 3.19 -9.12
N PRO A 84 -7.66 2.75 -10.19
CA PRO A 84 -6.89 1.51 -10.15
C PRO A 84 -5.83 1.50 -9.06
N MET A 85 -5.62 0.33 -8.43
CA MET A 85 -4.51 0.09 -7.52
C MET A 85 -3.24 -0.28 -8.28
N ILE A 86 -2.08 -0.12 -7.65
CA ILE A 86 -0.78 -0.46 -8.22
C ILE A 86 -0.38 -1.86 -7.71
N PRO A 87 -0.49 -2.91 -8.54
CA PRO A 87 0.01 -4.24 -8.21
C PRO A 87 1.50 -4.35 -8.54
N LEU A 88 2.20 -5.24 -7.85
CA LEU A 88 3.60 -5.55 -8.12
C LEU A 88 3.74 -6.79 -8.99
N GLY A 89 4.72 -6.76 -9.90
CA GLY A 89 5.17 -7.95 -10.62
C GLY A 89 5.94 -8.92 -9.71
N LEU A 90 5.80 -10.22 -9.97
CA LEU A 90 6.57 -11.25 -9.28
C LEU A 90 8.02 -11.24 -9.78
N LYS A 91 8.94 -11.53 -8.86
CA LYS A 91 10.32 -11.88 -9.23
C LYS A 91 10.33 -13.21 -9.96
N GLU A 92 11.06 -13.29 -11.05
CA GLU A 92 11.27 -14.54 -11.80
C GLU A 92 12.54 -15.23 -11.35
N THR A 93 12.56 -16.58 -11.40
CA THR A 93 13.74 -17.39 -11.09
C THR A 93 14.00 -18.43 -12.17
N LYS A 94 15.26 -18.85 -12.29
CA LYS A 94 15.66 -19.94 -13.19
C LYS A 94 15.35 -21.31 -12.59
N GLU A 95 15.28 -22.31 -13.44
CA GLU A 95 15.34 -23.69 -12.97
C GLU A 95 16.65 -23.92 -12.20
N LEU A 96 16.54 -24.74 -11.18
CA LEU A 96 17.66 -25.13 -10.34
C LEU A 96 17.44 -26.56 -9.90
N ASP A 97 18.45 -27.39 -10.08
CA ASP A 97 18.47 -28.75 -9.56
C ASP A 97 19.36 -28.79 -8.30
N LEU A 98 18.78 -29.19 -7.19
CA LEU A 98 19.45 -29.33 -5.91
C LEU A 98 19.72 -30.81 -5.56
N THR A 99 19.36 -31.76 -6.43
CA THR A 99 19.39 -33.19 -6.17
C THR A 99 20.77 -33.65 -5.74
N ASP A 100 21.79 -33.36 -6.54
CA ASP A 100 23.17 -33.78 -6.23
C ASP A 100 23.70 -33.11 -4.97
N ALA A 101 23.45 -31.81 -4.80
CA ALA A 101 23.91 -31.06 -3.63
C ALA A 101 23.28 -31.58 -2.33
N LEU A 102 22.00 -31.96 -2.36
CA LEU A 102 21.30 -32.54 -1.21
C LEU A 102 21.80 -33.95 -0.91
N LYS A 103 21.96 -34.82 -1.92
CA LYS A 103 22.48 -36.17 -1.75
C LYS A 103 23.90 -36.17 -1.20
N ASP A 104 24.76 -35.33 -1.77
CA ASP A 104 26.14 -35.19 -1.31
C ASP A 104 26.20 -34.73 0.15
N PHE A 105 25.31 -33.80 0.54
CA PHE A 105 25.24 -33.37 1.93
C PHE A 105 24.78 -34.48 2.85
N ILE A 106 23.76 -35.27 2.46
CA ILE A 106 23.25 -36.39 3.23
C ILE A 106 24.37 -37.43 3.46
N VAL A 107 25.08 -37.79 2.40
CA VAL A 107 26.16 -38.77 2.49
C VAL A 107 27.33 -38.26 3.37
N HIS A 108 27.80 -37.03 3.15
CA HIS A 108 28.97 -36.53 3.84
C HIS A 108 28.72 -36.02 5.27
N HIS A 109 27.50 -35.56 5.57
CA HIS A 109 27.18 -34.98 6.87
C HIS A 109 26.46 -35.97 7.80
N TYR A 110 25.49 -36.70 7.28
CA TYR A 110 24.71 -37.66 8.06
C TYR A 110 25.23 -39.09 7.96
N GLY A 111 26.03 -39.40 6.94
CA GLY A 111 26.54 -40.74 6.71
C GLY A 111 25.51 -41.71 6.13
N ASP A 112 24.37 -41.21 5.68
CA ASP A 112 23.29 -42.01 5.11
C ASP A 112 23.42 -42.08 3.57
N ASP A 113 22.82 -43.10 2.98
CA ASP A 113 22.72 -43.21 1.52
C ASP A 113 21.69 -42.22 0.99
N GLY A 114 22.17 -41.20 0.25
CA GLY A 114 21.33 -40.17 -0.34
C GLY A 114 20.25 -40.67 -1.30
N THR A 115 20.39 -41.87 -1.85
CA THR A 115 19.40 -42.48 -2.75
C THR A 115 18.13 -42.89 -2.04
N LEU A 116 18.19 -43.13 -0.73
CA LEU A 116 17.01 -43.44 0.09
C LEU A 116 16.01 -42.29 0.15
N TYR A 117 16.44 -41.04 -0.15
CA TYR A 117 15.65 -39.81 -0.07
C TYR A 117 15.23 -39.29 -1.45
N ASP A 118 15.37 -40.11 -2.50
CA ASP A 118 15.07 -39.69 -3.87
C ASP A 118 13.64 -39.17 -4.06
N LYS A 119 12.69 -39.74 -3.33
CA LYS A 119 11.29 -39.34 -3.38
C LYS A 119 11.10 -37.94 -2.78
N GLU A 120 11.60 -37.72 -1.59
CA GLU A 120 11.48 -36.47 -0.84
C GLU A 120 12.21 -35.32 -1.56
N ILE A 121 13.40 -35.59 -2.09
CA ILE A 121 14.15 -34.61 -2.88
C ILE A 121 13.39 -34.23 -4.14
N ARG A 122 12.78 -35.20 -4.83
CA ARG A 122 11.96 -34.93 -6.03
C ARG A 122 10.72 -34.12 -5.68
N GLU A 123 10.01 -34.45 -4.63
CA GLU A 123 8.84 -33.70 -4.16
C GLU A 123 9.22 -32.25 -3.82
N PHE A 124 10.36 -32.01 -3.18
CA PHE A 124 10.87 -30.68 -2.91
C PHE A 124 11.24 -29.91 -4.21
N MET A 125 11.83 -30.59 -5.20
CA MET A 125 12.15 -29.99 -6.50
C MET A 125 10.89 -29.68 -7.30
N ASP A 126 9.87 -30.54 -7.25
CA ASP A 126 8.59 -30.32 -7.89
C ASP A 126 7.86 -29.12 -7.25
N LEU A 127 7.91 -28.97 -5.93
CA LEU A 127 7.38 -27.83 -5.21
C LEU A 127 8.10 -26.53 -5.63
N ARG A 128 9.44 -26.55 -5.74
CA ARG A 128 10.21 -25.42 -6.24
C ARG A 128 9.81 -25.05 -7.68
N GLN A 129 9.62 -26.04 -8.53
CA GLN A 129 9.20 -25.80 -9.92
C GLN A 129 7.79 -25.19 -9.98
N ALA A 130 6.86 -25.69 -9.17
CA ALA A 130 5.50 -25.16 -9.09
C ALA A 130 5.46 -23.71 -8.62
N MET A 131 6.25 -23.32 -7.60
CA MET A 131 6.26 -21.97 -7.04
C MET A 131 6.82 -20.91 -7.99
N ARG A 132 7.48 -21.29 -9.10
CA ARG A 132 7.97 -20.34 -10.11
C ARG A 132 6.86 -19.62 -10.87
N THR A 133 5.68 -20.23 -10.92
CA THR A 133 4.50 -19.69 -11.63
C THR A 133 3.24 -19.91 -10.77
N PRO A 134 3.15 -19.26 -9.59
CA PRO A 134 2.02 -19.44 -8.71
C PRO A 134 0.75 -18.86 -9.37
N SER A 135 -0.41 -19.46 -9.07
CA SER A 135 -1.68 -18.86 -9.44
C SER A 135 -1.87 -17.52 -8.72
N ARG A 136 -2.61 -16.61 -9.35
CA ARG A 136 -2.87 -15.27 -8.78
C ARG A 136 -4.09 -15.31 -7.85
N SER A 137 -4.02 -16.17 -6.83
CA SER A 137 -5.08 -16.47 -5.87
C SER A 137 -4.47 -16.94 -4.55
N ASP A 138 -5.32 -17.18 -3.55
CA ASP A 138 -4.90 -17.72 -2.25
C ASP A 138 -4.15 -19.06 -2.38
N ALA A 139 -4.54 -19.91 -3.32
CA ALA A 139 -3.81 -21.16 -3.60
C ALA A 139 -2.35 -20.89 -4.03
N GLY A 140 -2.08 -19.80 -4.75
CA GLY A 140 -0.72 -19.38 -5.09
C GLY A 140 0.07 -18.90 -3.87
N ILE A 141 -0.60 -18.23 -2.94
CA ILE A 141 0.00 -17.83 -1.66
C ILE A 141 0.35 -19.05 -0.83
N GLU A 142 -0.57 -20.02 -0.70
CA GLU A 142 -0.35 -21.26 0.02
C GLU A 142 0.85 -22.05 -0.53
N LEU A 143 0.95 -22.13 -1.85
CA LEU A 143 2.08 -22.76 -2.54
C LEU A 143 3.42 -22.08 -2.20
N LEU A 144 3.46 -20.74 -2.23
CA LEU A 144 4.67 -19.98 -1.86
C LEU A 144 5.00 -20.14 -0.38
N MET A 145 4.00 -20.18 0.50
CA MET A 145 4.17 -20.39 1.93
C MET A 145 4.72 -21.79 2.22
N GLU A 146 4.19 -22.82 1.56
CA GLU A 146 4.67 -24.18 1.69
C GLU A 146 6.15 -24.29 1.31
N TYR A 147 6.52 -23.74 0.15
CA TYR A 147 7.92 -23.73 -0.26
C TYR A 147 8.81 -22.93 0.71
N TYR A 148 8.35 -21.76 1.18
CA TYR A 148 9.08 -20.96 2.17
C TYR A 148 9.32 -21.72 3.46
N ASN A 149 8.33 -22.49 3.94
CA ASN A 149 8.44 -23.32 5.13
C ASN A 149 9.43 -24.49 4.92
N GLN A 150 9.42 -25.11 3.75
CA GLN A 150 10.41 -26.15 3.42
C GLN A 150 11.83 -25.59 3.38
N LEU A 151 12.02 -24.36 2.86
CA LEU A 151 13.31 -23.68 2.91
C LEU A 151 13.78 -23.41 4.34
N TYR A 152 12.86 -23.12 5.28
CA TYR A 152 13.20 -22.95 6.69
C TYR A 152 13.73 -24.24 7.31
N PHE A 153 13.09 -25.37 7.03
CA PHE A 153 13.58 -26.69 7.49
C PHE A 153 14.93 -27.05 6.84
N LEU A 154 15.09 -26.74 5.57
CA LEU A 154 16.35 -26.94 4.86
C LEU A 154 17.47 -26.12 5.49
N ASP A 155 17.24 -24.85 5.81
CA ASP A 155 18.20 -23.93 6.42
C ASP A 155 18.66 -24.38 7.82
N ASN A 156 17.76 -25.00 8.58
CA ASN A 156 18.06 -25.45 9.94
C ASN A 156 18.72 -26.82 10.03
N ARG A 157 18.62 -27.66 8.99
CA ARG A 157 19.11 -29.05 9.00
C ARG A 157 20.22 -29.33 8.02
N PHE A 158 20.30 -28.53 6.97
CA PHE A 158 21.26 -28.64 5.89
C PHE A 158 22.06 -27.34 5.79
N PHE A 159 23.27 -27.42 5.28
CA PHE A 159 24.11 -26.30 4.92
C PHE A 159 24.36 -25.27 6.04
N PRO A 160 25.09 -25.66 7.10
CA PRO A 160 25.52 -24.70 8.11
C PRO A 160 26.35 -23.57 7.46
N PRO A 161 26.46 -22.40 8.10
CA PRO A 161 27.06 -21.19 7.51
C PRO A 161 28.45 -21.36 6.92
N ASN A 162 29.19 -22.35 7.39
CA ASN A 162 30.55 -22.70 6.94
C ASN A 162 30.60 -23.72 5.77
N LYS A 163 29.46 -24.28 5.36
CA LYS A 163 29.33 -25.20 4.22
C LYS A 163 28.22 -24.75 3.27
N PRO A 164 28.51 -23.82 2.35
CA PRO A 164 27.50 -23.35 1.41
C PRO A 164 27.05 -24.47 0.46
N LEU A 165 25.81 -24.40 0.02
CA LEU A 165 25.11 -25.36 -0.82
C LEU A 165 25.81 -25.72 -2.16
N GLY A 166 26.82 -24.99 -2.55
CA GLY A 166 27.53 -25.21 -3.82
C GLY A 166 26.81 -24.74 -5.09
N VAL A 167 25.54 -24.40 -5.00
CA VAL A 167 24.69 -23.93 -6.09
C VAL A 167 24.38 -22.45 -5.98
N PHE A 168 23.95 -21.83 -7.10
CA PHE A 168 23.60 -20.42 -7.14
C PHE A 168 22.11 -20.25 -7.39
N PHE A 169 21.44 -19.52 -6.52
CA PHE A 169 20.08 -19.05 -6.72
C PHE A 169 20.08 -17.84 -7.64
N HIS A 170 19.34 -17.90 -8.74
CA HIS A 170 19.23 -16.84 -9.73
C HIS A 170 17.83 -16.25 -9.69
N TRP A 171 17.72 -14.98 -9.34
CA TRP A 171 16.47 -14.24 -9.34
C TRP A 171 16.59 -12.97 -10.15
N TYR A 172 15.51 -12.59 -10.81
CA TYR A 172 15.42 -11.34 -11.56
C TYR A 172 14.77 -10.27 -10.69
N ASP A 173 15.35 -9.08 -10.71
CA ASP A 173 14.75 -7.91 -10.06
C ASP A 173 13.39 -7.61 -10.68
N SER A 174 12.36 -7.41 -9.85
CA SER A 174 10.98 -7.21 -10.31
C SER A 174 10.75 -5.87 -11.00
N LEU A 175 11.56 -4.85 -10.64
CA LEU A 175 11.44 -3.49 -11.18
C LEU A 175 12.32 -3.30 -12.42
N THR A 176 13.53 -3.81 -12.40
CA THR A 176 14.54 -3.56 -13.44
C THR A 176 14.77 -4.74 -14.36
N GLY A 177 14.37 -5.95 -13.99
CA GLY A 177 14.63 -7.18 -14.75
C GLY A 177 16.07 -7.65 -14.72
N VAL A 178 16.93 -7.05 -13.88
CA VAL A 178 18.34 -7.45 -13.77
C VAL A 178 18.46 -8.77 -13.03
N PRO A 179 19.25 -9.74 -13.56
CA PRO A 179 19.53 -10.96 -12.84
C PRO A 179 20.48 -10.70 -11.67
N SER A 180 20.15 -11.26 -10.53
CA SER A 180 21.00 -11.33 -9.35
C SER A 180 21.23 -12.79 -8.97
N CYS A 181 22.39 -13.09 -8.40
CA CYS A 181 22.81 -14.44 -8.15
C CYS A 181 23.55 -14.53 -6.81
N GLN A 182 23.12 -15.42 -5.94
CA GLN A 182 23.78 -15.71 -4.66
C GLN A 182 23.70 -17.19 -4.28
N ARG A 183 24.63 -17.64 -3.45
CA ARG A 183 24.65 -18.98 -2.88
C ARG A 183 23.85 -19.09 -1.57
N ALA A 184 23.54 -17.96 -0.95
CA ALA A 184 22.87 -17.95 0.34
C ALA A 184 21.39 -18.37 0.20
N LEU A 185 20.96 -19.33 1.01
CA LEU A 185 19.56 -19.77 1.09
C LEU A 185 18.65 -18.63 1.53
N ALA A 186 19.19 -17.70 2.34
CA ALA A 186 18.48 -16.48 2.72
C ALA A 186 18.03 -15.65 1.51
N PHE A 187 18.78 -15.64 0.41
CA PHE A 187 18.38 -14.95 -0.82
C PHE A 187 17.18 -15.61 -1.52
N GLU A 188 17.16 -16.95 -1.55
CA GLU A 188 16.00 -17.73 -2.03
C GLU A 188 14.77 -17.44 -1.15
N LYS A 189 14.91 -17.57 0.17
CA LYS A 189 13.83 -17.29 1.14
C LYS A 189 13.29 -15.86 0.99
N GLY A 190 14.18 -14.87 0.94
CA GLY A 190 13.78 -13.47 0.79
C GLY A 190 13.06 -13.20 -0.53
N SER A 191 13.50 -13.83 -1.63
CA SER A 191 12.87 -13.68 -2.94
C SER A 191 11.47 -14.34 -3.00
N VAL A 192 11.29 -15.48 -2.35
CA VAL A 192 9.97 -16.12 -2.20
C VAL A 192 9.04 -15.25 -1.36
N LEU A 193 9.52 -14.70 -0.25
CA LEU A 193 8.74 -13.80 0.59
C LEU A 193 8.37 -12.51 -0.14
N PHE A 194 9.26 -11.97 -0.96
CA PHE A 194 8.94 -10.84 -1.84
C PHE A 194 7.78 -11.19 -2.78
N ASN A 195 7.82 -12.39 -3.37
CA ASN A 195 6.76 -12.85 -4.26
C ASN A 195 5.43 -13.06 -3.54
N MET A 196 5.44 -13.48 -2.27
CA MET A 196 4.21 -13.52 -1.45
C MET A 196 3.64 -12.11 -1.30
N GLY A 197 4.45 -11.12 -0.93
CA GLY A 197 4.04 -9.73 -0.86
C GLY A 197 3.50 -9.20 -2.20
N ALA A 198 4.22 -9.45 -3.30
CA ALA A 198 3.81 -9.04 -4.63
C ALA A 198 2.48 -9.71 -5.06
N LEU A 199 2.29 -10.98 -4.75
CA LEU A 199 1.06 -11.70 -5.06
C LEU A 199 -0.13 -11.16 -4.24
N TYR A 200 0.06 -10.83 -2.96
CA TYR A 200 -0.97 -10.14 -2.17
C TYR A 200 -1.36 -8.80 -2.79
N THR A 201 -0.42 -8.03 -3.36
CA THR A 201 -0.77 -6.77 -4.04
C THR A 201 -1.65 -7.01 -5.26
N GLN A 202 -1.42 -8.10 -6.00
CA GLN A 202 -2.23 -8.46 -7.17
C GLN A 202 -3.63 -8.97 -6.77
N ILE A 203 -3.72 -9.71 -5.66
CA ILE A 203 -5.01 -10.16 -5.09
C ILE A 203 -5.81 -8.92 -4.66
N GLY A 204 -5.22 -8.01 -3.89
CA GLY A 204 -5.88 -6.80 -3.42
C GLY A 204 -6.35 -5.88 -4.55
N ALA A 205 -5.51 -5.70 -5.59
CA ALA A 205 -5.83 -4.85 -6.72
C ALA A 205 -6.99 -5.36 -7.60
N ARG A 206 -7.31 -6.65 -7.52
CA ARG A 206 -8.38 -7.30 -8.30
C ARG A 206 -9.72 -7.40 -7.59
N GLN A 207 -9.78 -7.00 -6.32
CA GLN A 207 -11.03 -7.08 -5.57
C GLN A 207 -12.09 -6.12 -6.13
N ASP A 208 -13.34 -6.55 -6.05
CA ASP A 208 -14.48 -5.68 -6.32
C ASP A 208 -14.67 -4.70 -5.16
N ARG A 209 -14.17 -3.48 -5.33
CA ARG A 209 -14.24 -2.43 -4.33
C ARG A 209 -15.55 -1.63 -4.33
N LEU A 210 -16.58 -2.10 -5.05
CA LEU A 210 -17.96 -1.61 -4.92
C LEU A 210 -18.73 -2.31 -3.81
N SER A 211 -18.19 -3.39 -3.25
CA SER A 211 -18.75 -4.12 -2.13
C SER A 211 -17.87 -3.94 -0.87
N VAL A 212 -18.52 -3.91 0.30
CA VAL A 212 -17.79 -3.83 1.59
C VAL A 212 -16.87 -5.05 1.77
N GLU A 213 -17.33 -6.23 1.39
CA GLU A 213 -16.57 -7.47 1.47
C GLU A 213 -15.30 -7.42 0.57
N GLY A 214 -15.45 -6.97 -0.67
CA GLY A 214 -14.31 -6.81 -1.59
C GLY A 214 -13.31 -5.76 -1.10
N VAL A 215 -13.79 -4.66 -0.52
CA VAL A 215 -12.91 -3.65 0.09
C VAL A 215 -12.17 -4.23 1.30
N ASP A 216 -12.83 -5.01 2.16
CA ASP A 216 -12.19 -5.65 3.32
C ASP A 216 -11.11 -6.65 2.89
N THR A 217 -11.41 -7.44 1.86
CA THR A 217 -10.43 -8.37 1.27
C THR A 217 -9.24 -7.62 0.67
N ALA A 218 -9.46 -6.49 0.00
CA ALA A 218 -8.38 -5.64 -0.52
C ALA A 218 -7.52 -5.05 0.60
N ILE A 219 -8.13 -4.54 1.67
CA ILE A 219 -7.44 -4.04 2.86
C ILE A 219 -6.54 -5.14 3.44
N ASP A 220 -7.08 -6.32 3.69
CA ASP A 220 -6.33 -7.45 4.26
C ASP A 220 -5.13 -7.84 3.37
N ALA A 221 -5.35 -7.93 2.06
CA ALA A 221 -4.30 -8.26 1.11
C ALA A 221 -3.17 -7.22 1.08
N PHE A 222 -3.48 -5.92 1.03
CA PHE A 222 -2.46 -4.86 1.04
C PHE A 222 -1.72 -4.78 2.38
N GLN A 223 -2.38 -5.08 3.50
CA GLN A 223 -1.74 -5.18 4.81
C GLN A 223 -0.74 -6.33 4.87
N LYS A 224 -1.14 -7.52 4.40
CA LYS A 224 -0.24 -8.69 4.31
C LYS A 224 0.95 -8.40 3.40
N ALA A 225 0.74 -7.73 2.28
CA ALA A 225 1.81 -7.28 1.40
C ALA A 225 2.80 -6.34 2.13
N ALA A 226 2.28 -5.32 2.83
CA ALA A 226 3.11 -4.41 3.61
C ALA A 226 3.89 -5.13 4.71
N GLY A 227 3.26 -6.11 5.37
CA GLY A 227 3.91 -6.97 6.36
C GLY A 227 5.08 -7.77 5.77
N CYS A 228 4.91 -8.39 4.60
CA CYS A 228 5.97 -9.08 3.88
C CYS A 228 7.16 -8.15 3.58
N PHE A 229 6.90 -6.96 3.04
CA PHE A 229 7.96 -6.01 2.69
C PHE A 229 8.65 -5.41 3.92
N SER A 230 7.93 -5.18 5.01
CA SER A 230 8.51 -4.73 6.28
C SER A 230 9.42 -5.80 6.89
N TYR A 231 8.98 -7.04 6.90
CA TYR A 231 9.77 -8.17 7.36
C TYR A 231 11.05 -8.36 6.53
N LEU A 232 10.94 -8.26 5.20
CA LEU A 232 12.10 -8.30 4.30
C LEU A 232 13.10 -7.22 4.63
N LYS A 233 12.65 -5.98 4.81
CA LYS A 233 13.50 -4.84 5.14
C LYS A 233 14.28 -5.05 6.44
N GLU A 234 13.66 -5.69 7.43
CA GLU A 234 14.25 -5.88 8.75
C GLU A 234 15.19 -7.09 8.82
N ASN A 235 14.94 -8.13 8.01
CA ASN A 235 15.65 -9.41 8.13
C ASN A 235 16.56 -9.77 6.95
N PHE A 236 16.43 -9.09 5.81
CA PHE A 236 17.16 -9.40 4.57
C PHE A 236 17.92 -8.18 4.02
N SER A 237 18.74 -7.56 4.85
CA SER A 237 19.41 -6.28 4.57
C SER A 237 20.46 -6.32 3.45
N ASN A 238 20.95 -7.51 3.06
CA ASN A 238 22.04 -7.70 2.11
C ASN A 238 21.62 -8.30 0.77
N ALA A 239 20.38 -8.04 0.35
CA ALA A 239 19.90 -8.52 -0.93
C ALA A 239 20.62 -7.82 -2.10
N PRO A 240 21.03 -8.57 -3.15
CA PRO A 240 21.81 -8.02 -4.25
C PRO A 240 20.95 -7.29 -5.30
N SER A 241 19.63 -7.24 -5.15
CA SER A 241 18.71 -6.64 -6.12
C SER A 241 18.09 -5.34 -5.59
N LEU A 242 17.85 -4.37 -6.49
CA LEU A 242 17.33 -3.04 -6.13
C LEU A 242 15.93 -3.08 -5.55
N ASP A 243 15.08 -3.99 -6.04
CA ASP A 243 13.71 -4.18 -5.53
C ASP A 243 13.65 -4.63 -4.07
N MET A 244 14.71 -5.30 -3.58
CA MET A 244 14.86 -5.72 -2.19
C MET A 244 15.75 -4.78 -1.36
N SER A 245 16.18 -3.65 -1.90
CA SER A 245 16.90 -2.64 -1.13
C SER A 245 16.03 -2.03 -0.03
N THR A 246 16.64 -1.58 1.05
CA THR A 246 15.93 -0.91 2.16
C THR A 246 15.10 0.28 1.66
N ALA A 247 15.60 1.04 0.69
CA ALA A 247 14.89 2.18 0.11
C ALA A 247 13.64 1.73 -0.68
N SER A 248 13.77 0.70 -1.53
CA SER A 248 12.65 0.13 -2.27
C SER A 248 11.61 -0.46 -1.33
N LEU A 249 12.01 -1.29 -0.38
CA LEU A 249 11.09 -1.93 0.57
C LEU A 249 10.36 -0.88 1.43
N SER A 250 11.04 0.18 1.86
CA SER A 250 10.40 1.28 2.59
C SER A 250 9.37 2.02 1.73
N MET A 251 9.67 2.23 0.45
CA MET A 251 8.73 2.82 -0.50
C MET A 251 7.53 1.90 -0.75
N LEU A 252 7.75 0.59 -0.92
CA LEU A 252 6.69 -0.39 -1.12
C LEU A 252 5.76 -0.49 0.09
N VAL A 253 6.29 -0.49 1.31
CA VAL A 253 5.47 -0.45 2.54
C VAL A 253 4.60 0.80 2.55
N ARG A 254 5.16 1.97 2.27
CA ARG A 254 4.38 3.22 2.22
C ARG A 254 3.31 3.20 1.13
N LEU A 255 3.60 2.64 -0.04
CA LEU A 255 2.64 2.49 -1.12
C LEU A 255 1.48 1.59 -0.69
N MET A 256 1.76 0.45 -0.05
CA MET A 256 0.71 -0.44 0.45
C MET A 256 -0.15 0.23 1.53
N VAL A 257 0.46 0.96 2.45
CA VAL A 257 -0.27 1.75 3.46
C VAL A 257 -1.18 2.79 2.80
N ALA A 258 -0.72 3.46 1.75
CA ALA A 258 -1.53 4.42 1.02
C ALA A 258 -2.74 3.74 0.34
N GLN A 259 -2.54 2.56 -0.25
CA GLN A 259 -3.63 1.79 -0.87
C GLN A 259 -4.62 1.25 0.18
N VAL A 260 -4.16 0.86 1.36
CA VAL A 260 -5.05 0.55 2.49
C VAL A 260 -5.87 1.76 2.90
N GLN A 261 -5.26 2.94 3.00
CA GLN A 261 -5.99 4.16 3.37
C GLN A 261 -7.03 4.56 2.32
N GLU A 262 -6.74 4.36 1.04
CA GLU A 262 -7.71 4.53 -0.04
C GLU A 262 -8.91 3.58 0.12
N CYS A 263 -8.64 2.30 0.37
CA CYS A 263 -9.71 1.32 0.64
C CYS A 263 -10.55 1.67 1.88
N ILE A 264 -9.94 2.20 2.94
CA ILE A 264 -10.66 2.66 4.14
C ILE A 264 -11.60 3.82 3.79
N PHE A 265 -11.15 4.78 2.98
CA PHE A 265 -12.01 5.85 2.48
C PHE A 265 -13.18 5.31 1.66
N GLU A 266 -12.92 4.39 0.72
CA GLU A 266 -13.96 3.76 -0.09
C GLU A 266 -14.97 3.00 0.78
N LYS A 267 -14.51 2.22 1.76
CA LYS A 267 -15.35 1.55 2.74
C LYS A 267 -16.23 2.54 3.50
N PHE A 268 -15.64 3.65 3.96
CA PHE A 268 -16.38 4.69 4.66
C PHE A 268 -17.52 5.25 3.80
N VAL A 269 -17.26 5.56 2.53
CA VAL A 269 -18.27 6.08 1.61
C VAL A 269 -19.36 5.05 1.34
N LEU A 270 -19.01 3.78 1.13
CA LEU A 270 -19.96 2.68 0.91
C LEU A 270 -20.90 2.46 2.11
N GLN A 271 -20.36 2.54 3.33
CA GLN A 271 -21.14 2.31 4.55
C GLN A 271 -22.00 3.51 4.97
N ASN A 272 -21.71 4.70 4.44
CA ASN A 272 -22.39 5.94 4.81
C ASN A 272 -23.03 6.62 3.58
N PRO A 273 -24.09 6.03 3.00
CA PRO A 273 -24.76 6.60 1.83
C PRO A 273 -25.54 7.88 2.15
N ARG A 274 -25.69 8.24 3.42
CA ARG A 274 -26.38 9.45 3.85
C ARG A 274 -25.48 10.67 3.72
N SER A 275 -26.02 11.76 3.16
CA SER A 275 -25.31 13.02 2.94
C SER A 275 -25.54 14.01 4.09
N ASP A 276 -25.45 13.58 5.36
CA ASP A 276 -25.51 14.50 6.48
C ASP A 276 -24.19 15.27 6.67
N PHE A 277 -24.25 16.39 7.40
CA PHE A 277 -23.14 17.29 7.62
C PHE A 277 -21.88 16.61 8.19
N PHE A 278 -22.03 15.80 9.22
CA PHE A 278 -20.89 15.12 9.87
C PHE A 278 -20.28 14.06 8.97
N THR A 279 -21.11 13.30 8.26
CA THR A 279 -20.65 12.30 7.29
C THR A 279 -19.85 12.95 6.16
N GLN A 280 -20.31 14.09 5.64
CA GLN A 280 -19.59 14.82 4.60
C GLN A 280 -18.25 15.41 5.11
N LEU A 281 -18.23 16.00 6.32
CA LEU A 281 -16.97 16.46 6.93
C LEU A 281 -15.99 15.32 7.14
N GLN A 282 -16.47 14.18 7.60
CA GLN A 282 -15.61 13.01 7.80
C GLN A 282 -15.08 12.45 6.46
N ALA A 283 -15.94 12.39 5.44
CA ALA A 283 -15.51 12.00 4.08
C ALA A 283 -14.41 12.94 3.55
N ALA A 284 -14.57 14.25 3.76
CA ALA A 284 -13.56 15.23 3.37
C ALA A 284 -12.22 15.00 4.09
N GLN A 285 -12.25 14.70 5.38
CA GLN A 285 -11.05 14.44 6.17
C GLN A 285 -10.39 13.10 5.82
N GLU A 286 -11.17 12.06 5.55
CA GLU A 286 -10.64 10.77 5.09
C GLU A 286 -10.00 10.90 3.69
N ALA A 287 -10.64 11.64 2.76
CA ALA A 287 -10.04 11.93 1.46
C ALA A 287 -8.74 12.76 1.58
N ALA A 288 -8.71 13.76 2.47
CA ALA A 288 -7.49 14.53 2.75
C ALA A 288 -6.36 13.64 3.30
N ARG A 289 -6.70 12.64 4.11
CA ARG A 289 -5.73 11.66 4.62
C ARG A 289 -5.16 10.79 3.50
N VAL A 290 -6.00 10.29 2.58
CA VAL A 290 -5.53 9.55 1.40
C VAL A 290 -4.59 10.42 0.57
N GLN A 291 -4.94 11.69 0.36
CA GLN A 291 -4.09 12.65 -0.35
C GLN A 291 -2.71 12.80 0.33
N GLU A 292 -2.65 12.93 1.65
CA GLU A 292 -1.40 13.11 2.38
C GLU A 292 -0.49 11.87 2.24
N VAL A 293 -1.03 10.67 2.43
CA VAL A 293 -0.22 9.44 2.33
C VAL A 293 0.29 9.22 0.90
N TYR A 294 -0.49 9.50 -0.12
CA TYR A 294 -0.01 9.45 -1.51
C TYR A 294 1.02 10.54 -1.82
N THR A 295 0.89 11.73 -1.26
CA THR A 295 1.91 12.80 -1.38
C THR A 295 3.24 12.34 -0.78
N LEU A 296 3.20 11.66 0.38
CA LEU A 296 4.39 11.10 1.01
C LEU A 296 5.04 9.99 0.15
N VAL A 297 4.23 9.11 -0.45
CA VAL A 297 4.72 8.09 -1.38
C VAL A 297 5.35 8.73 -2.60
N TYR A 298 4.71 9.73 -3.21
CA TYR A 298 5.22 10.46 -4.36
C TYR A 298 6.58 11.12 -4.06
N ARG A 299 6.71 11.79 -2.92
CA ARG A 299 7.99 12.36 -2.47
C ARG A 299 9.08 11.29 -2.35
N THR A 300 8.74 10.12 -1.82
CA THR A 300 9.69 9.00 -1.72
C THR A 300 10.10 8.48 -3.10
N MET A 301 9.16 8.35 -4.03
CA MET A 301 9.42 7.87 -5.39
C MET A 301 10.25 8.85 -6.23
N THR A 302 10.21 10.14 -5.91
CA THR A 302 10.95 11.20 -6.64
C THR A 302 12.32 11.51 -6.05
N GLN A 303 12.71 10.87 -4.94
CA GLN A 303 14.02 11.04 -4.32
C GLN A 303 14.99 9.92 -4.68
N PRO A 304 16.30 10.20 -4.79
CA PRO A 304 17.31 9.16 -4.90
C PRO A 304 17.33 8.26 -3.65
N PRO A 305 17.67 6.96 -3.78
CA PRO A 305 18.00 6.26 -5.02
C PRO A 305 16.77 5.74 -5.78
N VAL A 306 15.58 5.74 -5.18
CA VAL A 306 14.34 5.13 -5.68
C VAL A 306 13.94 5.70 -7.05
N LYS A 307 14.02 7.01 -7.20
CA LYS A 307 13.71 7.74 -8.44
C LYS A 307 14.34 7.12 -9.70
N ASP A 308 15.51 6.53 -9.56
CA ASP A 308 16.30 6.11 -10.72
C ASP A 308 15.84 4.78 -11.33
N TYR A 309 15.08 3.97 -10.59
CA TYR A 309 14.65 2.64 -11.06
C TYR A 309 13.16 2.34 -10.89
N ILE A 310 12.39 3.21 -10.23
CA ILE A 310 10.94 3.07 -10.14
C ILE A 310 10.29 3.40 -11.50
N PRO A 311 9.28 2.66 -11.95
CA PRO A 311 8.51 2.97 -13.16
C PRO A 311 7.93 4.38 -13.11
N PHE A 312 8.04 5.11 -14.22
CA PHE A 312 7.48 6.47 -14.32
C PHE A 312 5.96 6.48 -14.15
N SER A 313 5.26 5.44 -14.63
CA SER A 313 3.81 5.32 -14.45
C SER A 313 3.42 5.24 -12.98
N TRP A 314 4.23 4.60 -12.12
CA TRP A 314 3.93 4.51 -10.69
C TRP A 314 3.99 5.88 -10.01
N SER A 315 5.07 6.63 -10.23
CA SER A 315 5.19 7.97 -9.66
C SER A 315 4.11 8.92 -10.19
N THR A 316 3.77 8.80 -11.48
CA THR A 316 2.69 9.58 -12.10
C THR A 316 1.32 9.17 -11.53
N MET A 317 1.03 7.87 -11.40
CA MET A 317 -0.23 7.37 -10.84
C MET A 317 -0.42 7.85 -9.39
N VAL A 318 0.63 7.75 -8.58
CA VAL A 318 0.60 8.20 -7.18
C VAL A 318 0.36 9.71 -7.10
N HIS A 319 0.93 10.49 -8.01
CA HIS A 319 0.70 11.92 -8.09
C HIS A 319 -0.74 12.25 -8.53
N VAL A 320 -1.25 11.55 -9.54
CA VAL A 320 -2.66 11.66 -9.96
C VAL A 320 -3.60 11.36 -8.80
N LYS A 321 -3.35 10.26 -8.06
CA LYS A 321 -4.14 9.89 -6.88
C LYS A 321 -4.09 10.97 -5.81
N ALA A 322 -2.92 11.53 -5.51
CA ALA A 322 -2.78 12.60 -4.53
C ALA A 322 -3.65 13.83 -4.89
N GLU A 323 -3.59 14.30 -6.13
CA GLU A 323 -4.39 15.44 -6.58
C GLU A 323 -5.89 15.12 -6.68
N HIS A 324 -6.24 13.90 -7.11
CA HIS A 324 -7.62 13.41 -7.15
C HIS A 324 -8.25 13.39 -5.75
N PHE A 325 -7.60 12.80 -4.77
CA PHE A 325 -8.13 12.76 -3.39
C PHE A 325 -8.11 14.14 -2.72
N ARG A 326 -7.18 15.01 -3.10
CA ARG A 326 -7.24 16.41 -2.69
C ARG A 326 -8.49 17.11 -3.24
N ALA A 327 -8.82 16.87 -4.50
CA ALA A 327 -10.04 17.40 -5.10
C ALA A 327 -11.30 16.84 -4.40
N LEU A 328 -11.34 15.53 -4.14
CA LEU A 328 -12.45 14.90 -3.43
C LEU A 328 -12.63 15.46 -2.01
N SER A 329 -11.54 15.73 -1.28
CA SER A 329 -11.63 16.32 0.06
C SER A 329 -12.33 17.67 0.04
N HIS A 330 -12.00 18.53 -0.91
CA HIS A 330 -12.67 19.81 -1.08
C HIS A 330 -14.09 19.67 -1.61
N TYR A 331 -14.37 18.69 -2.48
CA TYR A 331 -15.74 18.40 -2.93
C TYR A 331 -16.66 18.02 -1.77
N TYR A 332 -16.24 17.11 -0.90
CA TYR A 332 -17.04 16.72 0.27
C TYR A 332 -17.18 17.85 1.28
N ALA A 333 -16.17 18.69 1.46
CA ALA A 333 -16.28 19.90 2.28
C ALA A 333 -17.34 20.85 1.73
N ALA A 334 -17.38 21.05 0.41
CA ALA A 334 -18.43 21.84 -0.22
C ALA A 334 -19.83 21.23 -0.07
N CYS A 335 -19.94 19.91 -0.20
CA CYS A 335 -21.22 19.21 0.04
C CYS A 335 -21.73 19.44 1.47
N ALA A 336 -20.85 19.35 2.47
CA ALA A 336 -21.21 19.63 3.86
C ALA A 336 -21.79 21.04 4.05
N LEU A 337 -21.22 22.02 3.36
CA LEU A 337 -21.61 23.43 3.48
C LEU A 337 -22.88 23.76 2.67
N CYS A 338 -22.95 23.28 1.42
CA CYS A 338 -24.03 23.64 0.49
C CYS A 338 -25.31 22.84 0.73
N ASP A 339 -25.19 21.57 1.16
CA ASP A 339 -26.34 20.69 1.43
C ASP A 339 -26.76 20.73 2.92
N TYR A 340 -26.26 21.72 3.63
CA TYR A 340 -26.55 21.90 5.06
C TYR A 340 -28.05 22.11 5.32
N SER A 341 -28.61 21.28 6.18
CA SER A 341 -29.96 21.44 6.69
C SER A 341 -29.96 22.01 8.11
N THR A 342 -30.95 22.87 8.40
CA THR A 342 -31.13 23.48 9.73
C THR A 342 -31.27 22.39 10.81
N ALA A 343 -30.40 22.44 11.80
CA ALA A 343 -30.36 21.53 12.93
C ALA A 343 -30.97 22.18 14.20
N SER A 344 -31.25 21.38 15.20
CA SER A 344 -31.61 21.87 16.53
C SER A 344 -30.48 22.69 17.17
N GLU A 345 -30.77 23.59 18.11
CA GLU A 345 -29.73 24.40 18.80
C GLU A 345 -28.61 23.57 19.44
N ALA A 346 -28.92 22.35 19.92
CA ALA A 346 -27.92 21.44 20.48
C ALA A 346 -26.96 20.84 19.42
N GLU A 347 -27.50 20.55 18.25
CA GLU A 347 -26.75 20.06 17.10
C GLU A 347 -25.87 21.15 16.51
N VAL A 348 -26.34 22.40 16.42
CA VAL A 348 -25.60 23.55 15.93
C VAL A 348 -24.29 23.72 16.71
N LYS A 349 -24.31 23.66 18.04
CA LYS A 349 -23.09 23.77 18.86
C LYS A 349 -22.08 22.64 18.59
N THR A 350 -22.58 21.43 18.35
CA THR A 350 -21.74 20.28 18.02
C THR A 350 -21.11 20.43 16.63
N GLN A 351 -21.90 20.92 15.68
CA GLN A 351 -21.44 21.20 14.30
C GLN A 351 -20.41 22.33 14.28
N GLU A 352 -20.64 23.43 15.03
CA GLU A 352 -19.68 24.53 15.18
C GLU A 352 -18.35 24.03 15.74
N LYS A 353 -18.40 23.20 16.79
CA LYS A 353 -17.20 22.60 17.37
C LYS A 353 -16.43 21.72 16.39
N ALA A 354 -17.12 20.87 15.64
CA ALA A 354 -16.52 20.02 14.60
C ALA A 354 -15.90 20.85 13.49
N PHE A 355 -16.63 21.86 13.02
CA PHE A 355 -16.17 22.71 11.93
C PHE A 355 -15.05 23.67 12.31
N SER A 356 -14.99 24.11 13.58
CA SER A 356 -13.88 24.96 14.08
C SER A 356 -12.51 24.29 14.02
N GLN A 357 -12.47 22.95 14.00
CA GLN A 357 -11.26 22.13 13.92
C GLN A 357 -11.04 21.53 12.54
N PHE A 358 -11.88 21.91 11.56
CA PHE A 358 -11.90 21.28 10.24
C PHE A 358 -10.81 21.82 9.29
N HIS A 359 -10.42 23.08 9.44
CA HIS A 359 -9.42 23.73 8.60
C HIS A 359 -8.07 23.87 9.32
N VAL A 360 -6.98 23.77 8.56
CA VAL A 360 -5.60 23.96 9.08
C VAL A 360 -5.40 25.37 9.58
N THR A 361 -5.91 26.34 8.83
CA THR A 361 -5.92 27.76 9.20
C THR A 361 -7.36 28.24 9.22
N ALA A 362 -7.71 29.05 10.20
CA ALA A 362 -9.02 29.66 10.20
C ALA A 362 -9.19 30.46 8.88
N PRO A 363 -10.34 30.34 8.19
CA PRO A 363 -10.62 31.19 7.03
C PRO A 363 -10.50 32.66 7.43
N GLU A 364 -9.91 33.47 6.58
CA GLU A 364 -9.98 34.91 6.73
C GLU A 364 -11.44 35.34 6.56
N GLY A 365 -12.05 35.90 7.56
CA GLY A 365 -13.43 36.35 7.48
C GLY A 365 -14.23 36.16 8.77
N PRO A 366 -15.56 35.96 8.65
CA PRO A 366 -16.46 35.83 9.79
C PRO A 366 -16.18 34.59 10.64
N SER A 367 -16.66 34.61 11.88
CA SER A 367 -16.52 33.47 12.80
C SER A 367 -17.15 32.21 12.27
N VAL A 368 -16.64 31.03 12.66
CA VAL A 368 -17.16 29.71 12.26
C VAL A 368 -18.65 29.58 12.55
N GLY A 369 -19.12 30.04 13.71
CA GLY A 369 -20.54 30.02 14.05
C GLY A 369 -21.37 30.87 13.09
N PHE A 370 -20.90 32.05 12.72
CA PHE A 370 -21.59 32.90 11.74
C PHE A 370 -21.65 32.25 10.36
N VAL A 371 -20.52 31.67 9.88
CA VAL A 371 -20.47 30.96 8.60
C VAL A 371 -21.48 29.81 8.55
N LEU A 372 -21.64 29.03 9.62
CA LEU A 372 -22.58 27.90 9.64
C LEU A 372 -24.05 28.35 9.74
N GLN A 373 -24.33 29.49 10.35
CA GLN A 373 -25.69 30.00 10.51
C GLN A 373 -26.19 30.78 9.29
N ASP A 374 -25.28 31.49 8.60
CA ASP A 374 -25.60 32.28 7.42
C ASP A 374 -25.57 31.44 6.14
N PRO A 375 -26.70 31.26 5.42
CA PRO A 375 -26.70 30.47 4.18
C PRO A 375 -25.78 31.01 3.09
N GLU A 376 -25.62 32.33 3.02
CA GLU A 376 -24.80 32.97 1.98
C GLU A 376 -23.31 32.79 2.26
N GLU A 377 -22.89 32.90 3.51
CA GLU A 377 -21.50 32.63 3.90
C GLU A 377 -21.13 31.13 3.71
N ARG A 378 -22.06 30.20 4.03
CA ARG A 378 -21.87 28.78 3.69
C ARG A 378 -21.72 28.56 2.20
N ARG A 379 -22.56 29.19 1.38
CA ARG A 379 -22.53 29.11 -0.07
C ARG A 379 -21.19 29.63 -0.61
N LYS A 380 -20.72 30.82 -0.15
CA LYS A 380 -19.44 31.41 -0.55
C LYS A 380 -18.25 30.49 -0.22
N LEU A 381 -18.19 29.97 0.99
CA LEU A 381 -17.11 29.06 1.39
C LEU A 381 -17.20 27.71 0.65
N GLY A 382 -18.39 27.16 0.48
CA GLY A 382 -18.63 25.96 -0.32
C GLY A 382 -18.19 26.14 -1.78
N LYS A 383 -18.47 27.30 -2.36
CA LYS A 383 -18.02 27.69 -3.72
C LYS A 383 -16.50 27.78 -3.82
N ALA A 384 -15.82 28.33 -2.79
CA ALA A 384 -14.37 28.37 -2.74
C ALA A 384 -13.77 26.94 -2.72
N HIS A 385 -14.34 26.03 -1.92
CA HIS A 385 -13.96 24.63 -1.92
C HIS A 385 -14.19 23.96 -3.27
N LEU A 386 -15.32 24.19 -3.95
CA LEU A 386 -15.58 23.63 -5.29
C LEU A 386 -14.61 24.16 -6.35
N LYS A 387 -14.27 25.46 -6.32
CA LYS A 387 -13.20 25.99 -7.20
C LYS A 387 -11.90 25.23 -7.01
N LYS A 388 -11.49 25.02 -5.76
CA LYS A 388 -10.26 24.27 -5.44
C LYS A 388 -10.36 22.79 -5.87
N ALA A 389 -11.51 22.15 -5.69
CA ALA A 389 -11.77 20.81 -6.17
C ALA A 389 -11.65 20.69 -7.69
N ILE A 390 -12.28 21.59 -8.44
CA ILE A 390 -12.22 21.63 -9.91
C ILE A 390 -10.77 21.81 -10.38
N MET A 391 -10.04 22.79 -9.84
CA MET A 391 -8.64 23.01 -10.18
C MET A 391 -7.77 21.78 -9.93
N LYS A 392 -8.02 21.03 -8.83
CA LYS A 392 -7.26 19.83 -8.48
C LYS A 392 -7.63 18.63 -9.34
N HIS A 393 -8.87 18.50 -9.76
CA HIS A 393 -9.27 17.51 -10.77
C HIS A 393 -8.62 17.79 -12.12
N GLU A 394 -8.58 19.04 -12.56
CA GLU A 394 -7.90 19.42 -13.80
C GLU A 394 -6.40 19.14 -13.74
N GLU A 395 -5.76 19.41 -12.60
CA GLU A 395 -4.36 19.07 -12.37
C GLU A 395 -4.13 17.55 -12.45
N ALA A 396 -4.98 16.74 -11.81
CA ALA A 396 -4.91 15.29 -11.89
C ALA A 396 -5.03 14.79 -13.34
N MET A 397 -5.98 15.34 -14.12
CA MET A 397 -6.14 15.01 -15.54
C MET A 397 -4.93 15.45 -16.38
N ARG A 398 -4.35 16.62 -16.09
CA ARG A 398 -3.13 17.11 -16.75
C ARG A 398 -1.93 16.19 -16.49
N ILE A 399 -1.75 15.73 -15.24
CA ILE A 399 -0.67 14.81 -14.88
C ILE A 399 -0.88 13.43 -15.52
N HIS A 400 -2.12 12.93 -15.54
CA HIS A 400 -2.48 11.64 -16.13
C HIS A 400 -1.97 11.48 -17.57
N VAL A 401 -2.09 12.50 -18.40
CA VAL A 401 -1.68 12.44 -19.81
C VAL A 401 -0.16 12.42 -20.02
N LEU A 402 0.64 12.67 -18.99
CA LEU A 402 2.11 12.64 -19.09
C LEU A 402 2.65 11.23 -19.26
N SER A 403 1.96 10.20 -18.74
CA SER A 403 2.36 8.80 -18.87
C SER A 403 1.62 8.12 -20.01
N LYS A 404 2.37 7.54 -20.96
CA LYS A 404 1.80 6.73 -22.07
C LYS A 404 1.00 5.53 -21.56
N ILE A 405 1.41 4.94 -20.45
CA ILE A 405 0.75 3.78 -19.84
C ILE A 405 -0.57 4.20 -19.22
N LEU A 406 -0.56 5.29 -18.42
CA LEU A 406 -1.79 5.76 -17.77
C LEU A 406 -2.85 6.20 -18.78
N ARG A 407 -2.44 6.78 -19.92
CA ARG A 407 -3.36 7.14 -21.01
C ARG A 407 -4.11 5.95 -21.64
N LYS A 408 -3.57 4.73 -21.49
CA LYS A 408 -4.21 3.49 -21.93
C LYS A 408 -5.17 2.89 -20.90
N MET A 409 -5.28 3.49 -19.71
CA MET A 409 -6.17 3.05 -18.64
C MET A 409 -7.50 3.83 -18.73
N ASP A 410 -8.45 3.31 -19.47
CA ASP A 410 -9.75 3.96 -19.70
C ASP A 410 -10.48 4.22 -18.37
N ILE A 411 -10.44 3.26 -17.43
CA ILE A 411 -11.07 3.37 -16.10
C ILE A 411 -10.53 4.60 -15.34
N LEU A 412 -9.23 4.84 -15.36
CA LEU A 412 -8.66 6.01 -14.67
C LEU A 412 -9.15 7.32 -15.28
N GLN A 413 -9.20 7.39 -16.60
CA GLN A 413 -9.71 8.56 -17.30
C GLN A 413 -11.21 8.78 -17.01
N GLU A 414 -12.00 7.72 -16.97
CA GLU A 414 -13.43 7.78 -16.65
C GLU A 414 -13.67 8.31 -15.24
N VAL A 415 -12.96 7.78 -14.23
CA VAL A 415 -13.08 8.25 -12.84
C VAL A 415 -12.73 9.72 -12.72
N LEU A 416 -11.61 10.16 -13.30
CA LEU A 416 -11.19 11.57 -13.25
C LEU A 416 -12.20 12.49 -13.94
N THR A 417 -12.74 12.06 -15.08
CA THR A 417 -13.75 12.82 -15.82
C THR A 417 -15.06 12.90 -15.07
N LEU A 418 -15.51 11.80 -14.46
CA LEU A 418 -16.75 11.74 -13.70
C LEU A 418 -16.71 12.67 -12.48
N THR A 419 -15.65 12.57 -11.68
CA THR A 419 -15.51 13.38 -10.45
C THR A 419 -15.33 14.87 -10.77
N HIS A 420 -14.62 15.19 -11.85
CA HIS A 420 -14.52 16.57 -12.35
C HIS A 420 -15.91 17.11 -12.76
N LYS A 421 -16.68 16.33 -13.52
CA LYS A 421 -18.02 16.70 -13.96
C LYS A 421 -18.98 16.88 -12.76
N GLN A 422 -18.90 16.02 -11.75
CA GLN A 422 -19.68 16.17 -10.51
C GLN A 422 -19.38 17.50 -9.80
N SER A 423 -18.10 17.87 -9.68
CA SER A 423 -17.69 19.14 -9.08
C SER A 423 -18.16 20.36 -9.88
N LEU A 424 -18.08 20.28 -11.22
CA LEU A 424 -18.59 21.34 -12.11
C LEU A 424 -20.11 21.50 -12.02
N SER A 425 -20.87 20.39 -12.02
CA SER A 425 -22.33 20.44 -11.89
C SER A 425 -22.72 21.12 -10.59
N LYS A 426 -22.13 20.67 -9.47
CA LYS A 426 -22.46 21.26 -8.15
C LYS A 426 -22.03 22.74 -8.07
N TYR A 427 -20.94 23.12 -8.73
CA TYR A 427 -20.55 24.52 -8.82
C TYR A 427 -21.57 25.35 -9.59
N SER A 428 -22.05 24.85 -10.74
CA SER A 428 -23.06 25.54 -11.54
C SER A 428 -24.40 25.72 -10.80
N ASP A 429 -24.74 24.76 -9.93
CA ASP A 429 -26.01 24.81 -9.16
C ASP A 429 -26.03 25.94 -8.11
N ILE A 430 -24.84 26.38 -7.65
CA ILE A 430 -24.71 27.39 -6.59
C ILE A 430 -24.08 28.69 -7.07
N ASP A 431 -23.75 28.81 -8.36
CA ASP A 431 -23.10 29.99 -8.93
C ASP A 431 -24.11 31.12 -9.19
N HIS A 432 -23.77 32.34 -8.80
CA HIS A 432 -24.53 33.55 -9.07
C HIS A 432 -23.66 34.53 -9.89
N GLU A 433 -24.26 35.29 -10.80
CA GLU A 433 -23.56 36.21 -11.67
C GLU A 433 -22.73 37.30 -10.93
N GLU A 434 -23.15 37.63 -9.70
CA GLU A 434 -22.52 38.65 -8.86
C GLU A 434 -21.27 38.15 -8.09
N ASP A 435 -20.97 36.87 -8.12
CA ASP A 435 -19.94 36.24 -7.28
C ASP A 435 -18.51 36.30 -7.86
N PHE A 436 -18.31 36.92 -9.03
CA PHE A 436 -17.05 36.82 -9.76
C PHE A 436 -15.81 37.33 -8.97
N PHE A 437 -16.02 38.28 -8.05
CA PHE A 437 -14.95 38.92 -7.28
C PHE A 437 -14.92 38.58 -5.78
N GLU A 438 -15.87 37.82 -5.24
CA GLU A 438 -16.07 37.73 -3.80
C GLU A 438 -15.57 36.40 -3.15
N THR A 439 -15.15 35.40 -3.93
CA THR A 439 -14.74 34.13 -3.35
C THR A 439 -13.23 34.09 -3.11
N GLY A 440 -12.84 34.07 -1.83
CA GLY A 440 -11.46 33.82 -1.38
C GLY A 440 -10.98 32.42 -1.71
N GLU A 441 -9.72 32.13 -1.42
CA GLU A 441 -9.17 30.78 -1.54
C GLU A 441 -9.64 29.90 -0.39
N ALA A 442 -10.09 28.67 -0.69
CA ALA A 442 -10.47 27.73 0.34
C ALA A 442 -9.28 27.28 1.18
N PRO A 443 -9.38 27.29 2.52
CA PRO A 443 -8.31 26.80 3.39
C PRO A 443 -8.13 25.29 3.22
N ASP A 444 -6.93 24.80 3.55
CA ASP A 444 -6.65 23.36 3.55
C ASP A 444 -7.37 22.67 4.70
N ILE A 445 -7.78 21.42 4.46
CA ILE A 445 -8.55 20.60 5.40
C ILE A 445 -7.60 20.00 6.42
N GLN A 446 -7.97 20.15 7.71
CA GLN A 446 -7.22 19.61 8.82
C GLN A 446 -7.37 18.09 8.88
N LEU A 447 -6.26 17.40 8.97
CA LEU A 447 -6.26 15.98 9.27
C LEU A 447 -6.55 15.78 10.76
N HIS A 448 -7.58 15.04 11.09
CA HIS A 448 -7.71 14.56 12.45
C HIS A 448 -6.59 13.55 12.73
N PHE A 449 -5.68 13.92 13.62
CA PHE A 449 -4.66 13.02 14.17
C PHE A 449 -5.30 12.01 15.14
N PHE A 450 -6.25 11.24 14.71
CA PHE A 450 -6.60 10.02 15.42
C PHE A 450 -5.72 8.89 14.87
N PHE A 451 -4.65 8.61 15.56
CA PHE A 451 -3.87 7.38 15.76
C PHE A 451 -3.93 6.25 14.70
N PHE A 452 -4.20 6.53 13.42
CA PHE A 452 -4.29 5.50 12.36
C PHE A 452 -2.95 5.01 11.80
N LEU A 453 -1.83 5.59 12.22
CA LEU A 453 -0.50 4.98 11.98
C LEU A 453 -0.20 3.79 12.90
N LYS A 454 -1.13 3.45 13.81
CA LYS A 454 -1.05 2.29 14.72
C LYS A 454 -1.97 1.13 14.31
N GLY A 455 -2.45 1.07 13.09
CA GLY A 455 -3.19 -0.08 12.59
C GLY A 455 -2.36 -1.38 12.64
N PRO A 456 -2.89 -2.51 12.19
CA PRO A 456 -2.21 -3.81 12.23
C PRO A 456 -0.76 -3.80 11.72
N LEU A 457 -0.40 -2.85 10.85
CA LEU A 457 0.97 -2.67 10.37
C LEU A 457 1.97 -2.24 11.45
N SER A 458 1.54 -1.53 12.50
CA SER A 458 2.41 -1.16 13.62
C SER A 458 2.74 -2.36 14.50
N VAL A 459 1.94 -3.40 14.43
CA VAL A 459 2.06 -4.65 15.17
C VAL A 459 3.00 -5.62 14.45
N PHE A 460 3.11 -5.54 13.12
CA PHE A 460 4.01 -6.37 12.33
C PHE A 460 5.46 -5.86 12.38
N SER A 461 6.07 -5.95 13.54
CA SER A 461 7.52 -5.77 13.69
C SER A 461 8.19 -7.14 13.76
N ALA A 462 9.22 -7.37 12.94
CA ALA A 462 10.03 -8.58 13.02
C ALA A 462 10.78 -8.74 14.35
N LYS A 463 10.79 -7.70 15.18
CA LYS A 463 11.32 -7.76 16.56
C LYS A 463 10.40 -8.53 17.50
N HIS A 464 9.13 -8.66 17.15
CA HIS A 464 8.15 -9.41 17.93
C HIS A 464 8.03 -10.84 17.41
N LYS A 465 8.09 -11.81 18.32
CA LYS A 465 7.81 -13.22 18.00
C LYS A 465 6.30 -13.41 18.11
N TRP A 466 5.62 -13.37 16.99
CA TRP A 466 4.19 -13.62 16.91
C TRP A 466 3.91 -15.11 17.06
N ARG A 467 2.87 -15.43 17.81
CA ARG A 467 2.26 -16.75 17.85
C ARG A 467 1.11 -16.78 16.83
N PRO A 468 0.71 -17.97 16.34
CA PRO A 468 -0.53 -18.08 15.57
C PRO A 468 -1.70 -17.51 16.36
N PRO A 469 -2.72 -16.91 15.69
CA PRO A 469 -3.94 -16.47 16.35
C PRO A 469 -4.55 -17.62 17.13
N GLN A 470 -4.87 -17.39 18.39
CA GLN A 470 -5.48 -18.35 19.28
C GLN A 470 -6.96 -18.00 19.45
N LYS A 471 -7.84 -18.99 19.15
CA LYS A 471 -9.28 -18.89 19.44
C LYS A 471 -9.52 -19.27 20.88
N VAL A 472 -10.20 -18.41 21.60
CA VAL A 472 -10.50 -18.57 23.02
C VAL A 472 -11.96 -18.28 23.25
N HIS A 473 -12.65 -19.19 23.90
CA HIS A 473 -14.00 -18.95 24.41
C HIS A 473 -13.91 -18.41 25.84
N LEU A 474 -14.57 -17.30 26.11
CA LEU A 474 -14.59 -16.65 27.42
C LEU A 474 -16.00 -16.70 27.98
N GLU A 475 -16.17 -17.36 29.10
CA GLU A 475 -17.40 -17.31 29.90
C GLU A 475 -17.46 -15.97 30.65
N LYS A 476 -18.65 -15.43 30.82
CA LYS A 476 -18.84 -14.16 31.52
C LYS A 476 -19.01 -14.46 33.02
N GLY A 477 -18.03 -14.06 33.83
CA GLY A 477 -18.12 -14.10 35.29
C GLY A 477 -18.87 -12.90 35.88
N ASP A 478 -19.06 -12.89 37.19
CA ASP A 478 -19.76 -11.82 37.93
C ASP A 478 -19.12 -10.42 37.68
N ASP A 479 -17.81 -10.35 37.53
CA ASP A 479 -17.01 -9.14 37.26
C ASP A 479 -16.66 -8.97 35.75
N GLY A 480 -17.36 -9.67 34.85
CA GLY A 480 -17.11 -9.65 33.41
C GLY A 480 -16.12 -10.74 32.95
N PHE A 481 -15.33 -10.46 31.90
CA PHE A 481 -14.42 -11.44 31.30
C PHE A 481 -13.05 -11.54 31.98
N GLY A 482 -12.78 -10.77 33.04
CA GLY A 482 -11.56 -10.85 33.82
C GLY A 482 -10.31 -10.24 33.15
N PHE A 483 -10.47 -9.28 32.23
CA PHE A 483 -9.35 -8.53 31.65
C PHE A 483 -9.71 -7.06 31.37
N THR A 484 -8.68 -6.26 31.22
CA THR A 484 -8.79 -4.83 30.84
C THR A 484 -8.17 -4.61 29.48
N LEU A 485 -8.69 -3.63 28.73
CA LEU A 485 -8.27 -3.30 27.38
C LEU A 485 -7.61 -1.92 27.31
N ARG A 486 -6.68 -1.75 26.39
CA ARG A 486 -6.10 -0.44 26.03
C ARG A 486 -5.77 -0.37 24.54
N GLY A 487 -5.56 0.85 24.05
CA GLY A 487 -5.17 1.10 22.67
C GLY A 487 -6.36 1.12 21.73
N ASP A 488 -6.09 1.51 20.50
CA ASP A 488 -7.03 1.55 19.37
C ASP A 488 -6.34 0.99 18.14
N ALA A 489 -7.07 0.19 17.36
CA ALA A 489 -6.68 -0.32 16.04
C ALA A 489 -5.20 -0.79 15.91
N PRO A 490 -4.75 -1.80 16.61
CA PRO A 490 -5.51 -2.81 17.35
C PRO A 490 -5.66 -2.51 18.85
N VAL A 491 -6.69 -3.09 19.45
CA VAL A 491 -6.90 -3.08 20.90
C VAL A 491 -6.12 -4.23 21.53
N LEU A 492 -5.48 -4.00 22.65
CA LEU A 492 -4.71 -5.02 23.34
C LEU A 492 -5.21 -5.25 24.77
N VAL A 493 -4.93 -6.44 25.29
CA VAL A 493 -5.17 -6.84 26.67
C VAL A 493 -4.13 -6.15 27.56
N ALA A 494 -4.57 -5.23 28.39
CA ALA A 494 -3.69 -4.41 29.25
C ALA A 494 -3.39 -5.05 30.60
N GLY A 495 -4.30 -5.86 31.12
CA GLY A 495 -4.16 -6.58 32.38
C GLY A 495 -5.16 -7.69 32.47
N ILE A 496 -4.81 -8.75 33.18
CA ILE A 496 -5.62 -9.95 33.40
C ILE A 496 -5.81 -10.14 34.89
N VAL A 497 -7.05 -10.42 35.29
CA VAL A 497 -7.37 -10.74 36.68
C VAL A 497 -6.87 -12.15 36.97
N PRO A 498 -5.97 -12.36 37.96
CA PRO A 498 -5.48 -13.69 38.30
C PRO A 498 -6.62 -14.61 38.74
N GLY A 499 -6.74 -15.80 38.12
CA GLY A 499 -7.83 -16.74 38.36
C GLY A 499 -9.18 -16.34 37.77
N GLY A 500 -9.23 -15.28 36.93
CA GLY A 500 -10.43 -14.91 36.18
C GLY A 500 -10.57 -15.69 34.86
N CYS A 501 -11.75 -15.60 34.23
CA CYS A 501 -12.10 -16.36 33.02
C CYS A 501 -11.06 -16.24 31.90
N ALA A 502 -10.53 -15.05 31.66
CA ALA A 502 -9.49 -14.84 30.64
C ALA A 502 -8.17 -15.54 30.99
N ALA A 503 -7.78 -15.56 32.29
CA ALA A 503 -6.57 -16.26 32.73
C ALA A 503 -6.71 -17.78 32.59
N GLU A 504 -7.85 -18.32 32.95
CA GLU A 504 -8.15 -19.74 32.83
C GLU A 504 -8.23 -20.20 31.36
N ALA A 505 -8.75 -19.33 30.49
CA ALA A 505 -8.81 -19.56 29.06
C ALA A 505 -7.45 -19.35 28.34
N GLY A 506 -6.40 -18.93 29.06
CA GLY A 506 -5.05 -18.81 28.51
C GLY A 506 -4.78 -17.52 27.75
N VAL A 507 -5.60 -16.49 27.90
CA VAL A 507 -5.32 -15.13 27.37
C VAL A 507 -4.12 -14.54 28.14
N MET A 508 -3.22 -13.88 27.44
CA MET A 508 -2.03 -13.27 28.05
C MET A 508 -2.09 -11.74 27.98
N GLU A 509 -1.44 -11.09 28.93
CA GLU A 509 -1.22 -9.64 28.86
C GLU A 509 -0.40 -9.28 27.60
N ASN A 510 -0.72 -8.13 27.03
CA ASN A 510 -0.19 -7.62 25.77
C ASN A 510 -0.60 -8.42 24.52
N SER A 511 -1.52 -9.38 24.61
CA SER A 511 -2.14 -9.96 23.44
C SER A 511 -3.04 -8.96 22.72
N TYR A 512 -3.02 -8.96 21.40
CA TYR A 512 -3.89 -8.13 20.58
C TYR A 512 -5.18 -8.89 20.25
N ILE A 513 -6.31 -8.19 20.32
CA ILE A 513 -7.60 -8.75 19.93
C ILE A 513 -7.75 -8.65 18.41
N VAL A 514 -7.84 -9.78 17.75
CA VAL A 514 -8.00 -9.92 16.30
C VAL A 514 -9.46 -9.95 15.90
N SER A 515 -10.29 -10.72 16.62
CA SER A 515 -11.72 -10.79 16.38
C SER A 515 -12.51 -11.00 17.68
N VAL A 516 -13.78 -10.58 17.67
CA VAL A 516 -14.77 -10.82 18.73
C VAL A 516 -16.02 -11.37 18.05
N SER A 517 -16.45 -12.56 18.45
CA SER A 517 -17.59 -13.29 17.86
C SER A 517 -17.54 -13.36 16.32
N GLY A 518 -16.33 -13.54 15.77
CA GLY A 518 -16.07 -13.57 14.32
C GLY A 518 -16.02 -12.20 13.61
N ALA A 519 -16.31 -11.10 14.32
CA ALA A 519 -16.14 -9.77 13.78
C ALA A 519 -14.69 -9.31 13.88
N ASP A 520 -14.10 -8.86 12.77
CA ASP A 520 -12.71 -8.37 12.71
C ASP A 520 -12.54 -7.11 13.57
N CYS A 521 -11.65 -7.17 14.56
CA CYS A 521 -11.34 -6.10 15.49
C CYS A 521 -9.99 -5.42 15.26
N ARG A 522 -9.23 -5.84 14.26
CA ARG A 522 -7.86 -5.31 14.00
C ARG A 522 -7.83 -3.80 13.78
N TRP A 523 -8.93 -3.25 13.26
CA TRP A 523 -9.11 -1.82 12.99
C TRP A 523 -10.14 -1.14 13.90
N ALA A 524 -10.71 -1.90 14.84
CA ALA A 524 -11.74 -1.39 15.70
C ALA A 524 -11.18 -0.42 16.76
N LYS A 525 -11.94 0.61 17.08
CA LYS A 525 -11.65 1.49 18.21
C LYS A 525 -11.91 0.77 19.51
N HIS A 526 -11.21 1.17 20.57
CA HIS A 526 -11.42 0.64 21.91
C HIS A 526 -12.91 0.54 22.31
N ALA A 527 -13.65 1.64 22.09
CA ALA A 527 -15.08 1.68 22.43
C ALA A 527 -15.92 0.64 21.64
N GLN A 528 -15.55 0.35 20.39
CA GLN A 528 -16.24 -0.64 19.56
C GLN A 528 -15.98 -2.05 20.06
N VAL A 529 -14.73 -2.39 20.39
CA VAL A 529 -14.38 -3.70 20.95
C VAL A 529 -15.05 -3.92 22.31
N VAL A 530 -15.03 -2.90 23.15
CA VAL A 530 -15.72 -2.94 24.46
C VAL A 530 -17.22 -3.13 24.27
N GLN A 531 -17.83 -2.49 23.28
CA GLN A 531 -19.25 -2.65 23.00
C GLN A 531 -19.57 -4.07 22.51
N GLN A 532 -18.80 -4.62 21.58
CA GLN A 532 -18.95 -6.00 21.12
C GLN A 532 -18.83 -7.02 22.24
N LEU A 533 -17.89 -6.81 23.17
CA LEU A 533 -17.74 -7.67 24.36
C LEU A 533 -18.93 -7.51 25.33
N LYS A 534 -19.50 -6.32 25.47
CA LYS A 534 -20.69 -6.08 26.31
C LYS A 534 -21.96 -6.68 25.71
N ASP A 535 -22.05 -6.67 24.38
CA ASP A 535 -23.20 -7.24 23.64
C ASP A 535 -23.17 -8.78 23.62
N ALA A 536 -22.08 -9.39 24.10
CA ALA A 536 -22.01 -10.83 24.29
C ALA A 536 -23.05 -11.29 25.33
N GLY A 537 -23.81 -12.33 24.97
CA GLY A 537 -24.85 -12.89 25.83
C GLY A 537 -24.29 -13.62 27.06
N GLU A 538 -25.19 -14.27 27.79
CA GLU A 538 -24.82 -15.10 28.96
C GLU A 538 -24.00 -16.35 28.57
N ASP A 539 -24.06 -16.76 27.31
CA ASP A 539 -23.33 -17.92 26.76
C ASP A 539 -21.82 -17.63 26.56
N GLY A 540 -21.34 -16.43 26.90
CA GLY A 540 -19.95 -16.04 26.72
C GLY A 540 -19.62 -15.46 25.35
N VAL A 541 -18.32 -15.34 25.03
CA VAL A 541 -17.82 -14.73 23.80
C VAL A 541 -16.62 -15.48 23.24
N ASP A 542 -16.61 -15.70 21.94
CA ASP A 542 -15.44 -16.19 21.22
C ASP A 542 -14.55 -15.02 20.82
N ILE A 543 -13.29 -15.05 21.22
CA ILE A 543 -12.29 -14.07 20.80
C ILE A 543 -11.11 -14.75 20.12
N GLU A 544 -10.52 -14.07 19.13
CA GLU A 544 -9.19 -14.42 18.62
C GLU A 544 -8.18 -13.42 19.13
N VAL A 545 -7.08 -13.93 19.68
CA VAL A 545 -5.97 -13.11 20.19
C VAL A 545 -4.63 -13.55 19.59
N VAL A 546 -3.68 -12.64 19.47
CA VAL A 546 -2.32 -12.90 18.96
C VAL A 546 -1.27 -12.24 19.85
#